data_7549f7d6fcf7f8894ddd26511a1968dc
#
_entry.id   7549f7d6fcf7f8894ddd26511a1968dc
#
_cell.length_a   1.000
_cell.length_b   1.000
_cell.length_c   1.000
_cell.angle_alpha   90.00
_cell.angle_beta   90.00
_cell.angle_gamma   90.00
#
_symmetry.space_group_name_H-M   'P 1'
#
loop_
_entity.id
_entity.type
_entity.pdbx_description
1 polymer ?
#
loop_
_entity_poly.entity_id
_entity_poly.type
_entity_poly.pdbx_seq_one_letter_code
_entity_poly.pdbx_strand_id
1 'polypeptide(L)'
;MIGKWNRLFCCGVALLVLSGEGTMAAAESIEQKVEACAGCHGQDGKPVDKSIPVIWGQQTGYLYIQLRDFKRGDRKNEIMQPIAATFEKDDMLAIAEYFSHKPWPDLGQPRSPKDIAERALTAEHSVGCTGCHLDRFQGDGTVPRLAGQGRDYLAQTMIDFRTRARGNNPGMSDLMIAAPEDDLAALAQYLAGL
;
A
#
# COMPACT_ATOMS: atom_id res chain seq x y z
N MET A 1 -33.64 -91.43 11.78
CA MET A 1 -33.18 -90.54 12.87
C MET A 1 -32.51 -89.34 12.27
N ILE A 2 -33.09 -88.18 12.48
CA ILE A 2 -32.90 -87.00 11.68
C ILE A 2 -31.90 -86.04 12.36
N GLY A 3 -30.74 -85.83 11.74
CA GLY A 3 -29.74 -84.85 12.24
C GLY A 3 -30.06 -83.44 11.78
N LYS A 4 -30.21 -82.50 12.75
CA LYS A 4 -30.43 -81.09 12.50
C LYS A 4 -29.11 -80.35 12.18
N TRP A 5 -29.04 -79.73 11.02
CA TRP A 5 -27.93 -78.81 10.69
C TRP A 5 -28.28 -77.42 11.20
N ASN A 6 -27.43 -76.94 12.10
CA ASN A 6 -27.40 -75.51 12.58
C ASN A 6 -26.61 -74.66 11.58
N ARG A 7 -27.26 -73.72 10.92
CA ARG A 7 -26.60 -72.71 10.12
C ARG A 7 -26.27 -71.48 11.02
N LEU A 8 -25.00 -71.30 11.32
CA LEU A 8 -24.50 -70.02 11.88
C LEU A 8 -24.51 -68.92 10.81
N PHE A 9 -25.30 -67.91 11.01
CA PHE A 9 -25.23 -66.67 10.25
C PHE A 9 -24.09 -65.78 10.84
N CYS A 10 -22.98 -65.67 10.15
CA CYS A 10 -21.98 -64.61 10.41
C CYS A 10 -22.47 -63.29 9.88
N CYS A 11 -22.92 -62.37 10.76
CA CYS A 11 -23.11 -60.99 10.43
C CYS A 11 -21.76 -60.29 10.26
N GLY A 12 -21.32 -60.08 9.02
CA GLY A 12 -20.17 -59.25 8.74
C GLY A 12 -20.56 -57.76 8.86
N VAL A 13 -20.04 -57.11 9.90
CA VAL A 13 -20.12 -55.63 10.02
C VAL A 13 -19.08 -55.03 9.08
N ALA A 14 -19.54 -54.47 7.98
CA ALA A 14 -18.69 -53.69 7.10
C ALA A 14 -18.45 -52.31 7.73
N LEU A 15 -17.23 -52.07 8.27
CA LEU A 15 -16.77 -50.74 8.64
C LEU A 15 -16.57 -49.91 7.36
N LEU A 16 -17.47 -48.96 7.10
CA LEU A 16 -17.25 -47.89 6.14
C LEU A 16 -16.24 -46.90 6.75
N VAL A 17 -15.00 -46.97 6.31
CA VAL A 17 -13.99 -45.92 6.58
C VAL A 17 -14.28 -44.75 5.65
N LEU A 18 -14.95 -43.71 6.13
CA LEU A 18 -15.04 -42.44 5.46
C LEU A 18 -13.66 -41.77 5.48
N SER A 19 -12.93 -41.91 4.38
CA SER A 19 -11.73 -41.10 4.11
C SER A 19 -12.16 -39.67 3.88
N GLY A 20 -12.17 -38.84 4.91
CA GLY A 20 -12.33 -37.39 4.80
C GLY A 20 -11.09 -36.84 4.12
N GLU A 21 -11.13 -36.63 2.80
CA GLU A 21 -10.14 -35.81 2.09
C GLU A 21 -10.34 -34.36 2.54
N GLY A 22 -9.60 -33.94 3.58
CA GLY A 22 -9.45 -32.57 3.97
C GLY A 22 -8.77 -31.83 2.81
N THR A 23 -9.53 -31.15 1.98
CA THR A 23 -9.00 -30.19 1.03
C THR A 23 -8.28 -29.10 1.83
N MET A 24 -6.95 -29.19 1.93
CA MET A 24 -6.13 -28.08 2.39
C MET A 24 -6.33 -26.96 1.37
N ALA A 25 -7.00 -25.88 1.78
CA ALA A 25 -7.08 -24.67 0.96
C ALA A 25 -5.63 -24.25 0.68
N ALA A 26 -5.24 -24.22 -0.59
CA ALA A 26 -3.93 -23.71 -0.99
C ALA A 26 -3.83 -22.25 -0.53
N ALA A 27 -2.68 -21.90 0.09
CA ALA A 27 -2.44 -20.51 0.45
C ALA A 27 -2.53 -19.64 -0.80
N GLU A 28 -3.26 -18.53 -0.71
CA GLU A 28 -3.41 -17.56 -1.79
C GLU A 28 -2.03 -17.01 -2.21
N SER A 29 -1.75 -17.01 -3.54
CA SER A 29 -0.48 -16.50 -4.04
C SER A 29 -0.39 -14.97 -3.89
N ILE A 30 0.83 -14.41 -3.91
CA ILE A 30 1.00 -12.95 -3.82
C ILE A 30 0.33 -12.24 -5.00
N GLU A 31 0.34 -12.83 -6.19
CA GLU A 31 -0.29 -12.27 -7.39
C GLU A 31 -1.81 -12.13 -7.20
N GLN A 32 -2.45 -13.13 -6.59
CA GLN A 32 -3.87 -13.09 -6.27
C GLN A 32 -4.18 -12.00 -5.23
N LYS A 33 -3.37 -11.90 -4.18
CA LYS A 33 -3.53 -10.87 -3.13
C LYS A 33 -3.41 -9.44 -3.66
N VAL A 34 -2.50 -9.20 -4.61
CA VAL A 34 -2.26 -7.85 -5.15
C VAL A 34 -3.20 -7.47 -6.29
N GLU A 35 -3.95 -8.41 -6.85
CA GLU A 35 -4.90 -8.14 -7.94
C GLU A 35 -5.95 -7.11 -7.53
N ALA A 36 -6.46 -7.18 -6.32
CA ALA A 36 -7.42 -6.21 -5.79
C ALA A 36 -6.84 -4.79 -5.71
N CYS A 37 -5.53 -4.63 -5.50
CA CYS A 37 -4.87 -3.33 -5.44
C CYS A 37 -4.87 -2.63 -6.81
N ALA A 38 -4.73 -3.41 -7.89
CA ALA A 38 -4.66 -2.91 -9.25
C ALA A 38 -5.96 -2.21 -9.70
N GLY A 39 -7.10 -2.54 -9.09
CA GLY A 39 -8.39 -1.90 -9.37
C GLY A 39 -8.40 -0.39 -9.12
N CYS A 40 -7.60 0.08 -8.17
CA CYS A 40 -7.48 1.50 -7.82
C CYS A 40 -6.09 2.06 -8.16
N HIS A 41 -5.02 1.34 -7.81
CA HIS A 41 -3.64 1.80 -8.03
C HIS A 41 -3.13 1.57 -9.45
N GLY A 42 -3.96 0.99 -10.34
CA GLY A 42 -3.67 0.74 -11.74
C GLY A 42 -2.99 -0.60 -12.02
N GLN A 43 -3.36 -1.26 -13.11
CA GLN A 43 -2.74 -2.53 -13.52
C GLN A 43 -1.33 -2.35 -14.09
N ASP A 44 -1.01 -1.13 -14.53
CA ASP A 44 0.30 -0.69 -15.00
C ASP A 44 0.99 0.29 -14.01
N GLY A 45 0.45 0.39 -12.79
CA GLY A 45 0.93 1.29 -11.75
C GLY A 45 0.44 2.73 -11.89
N LYS A 46 -0.37 3.05 -12.91
CA LYS A 46 -1.01 4.37 -13.07
C LYS A 46 -2.37 4.38 -12.39
N PRO A 47 -2.53 5.11 -11.29
CA PRO A 47 -3.78 5.14 -10.54
C PRO A 47 -4.97 5.58 -11.40
N VAL A 48 -6.15 5.00 -11.12
CA VAL A 48 -7.38 5.30 -11.85
C VAL A 48 -7.96 6.67 -11.51
N ASP A 49 -7.53 7.28 -10.40
CA ASP A 49 -7.93 8.61 -9.94
C ASP A 49 -6.72 9.37 -9.38
N LYS A 50 -6.74 10.70 -9.53
CA LYS A 50 -5.63 11.59 -9.14
C LYS A 50 -5.38 11.66 -7.63
N SER A 51 -6.36 11.31 -6.82
CA SER A 51 -6.25 11.24 -5.35
C SER A 51 -5.60 9.95 -4.86
N ILE A 52 -5.48 8.94 -5.73
CA ILE A 52 -4.89 7.64 -5.40
C ILE A 52 -3.38 7.68 -5.70
N PRO A 53 -2.52 7.21 -4.78
CA PRO A 53 -1.08 7.25 -5.00
C PRO A 53 -0.56 6.17 -5.93
N VAL A 54 0.54 6.47 -6.61
CA VAL A 54 1.44 5.44 -7.16
C VAL A 54 2.04 4.65 -6.00
N ILE A 55 1.96 3.32 -6.10
CA ILE A 55 2.57 2.38 -5.16
C ILE A 55 3.67 1.52 -5.81
N TRP A 56 3.71 1.42 -7.15
CA TRP A 56 4.77 0.74 -7.88
C TRP A 56 6.11 1.45 -7.71
N GLY A 57 7.17 0.71 -7.45
CA GLY A 57 8.52 1.26 -7.25
C GLY A 57 8.66 2.14 -6.00
N GLN A 58 7.68 2.09 -5.10
CA GLN A 58 7.77 2.79 -3.82
C GLN A 58 8.60 1.97 -2.83
N GLN A 59 9.18 2.61 -1.82
CA GLN A 59 10.05 2.00 -0.82
C GLN A 59 9.31 0.90 -0.02
N THR A 60 9.90 -0.30 0.07
CA THR A 60 9.32 -1.46 0.77
C THR A 60 8.92 -1.13 2.21
N GLY A 61 9.85 -0.54 2.97
CA GLY A 61 9.60 -0.18 4.37
C GLY A 61 8.47 0.83 4.53
N TYR A 62 8.39 1.80 3.62
CA TYR A 62 7.29 2.76 3.62
C TYR A 62 5.95 2.08 3.30
N LEU A 63 5.86 1.26 2.26
CA LEU A 63 4.63 0.54 1.91
C LEU A 63 4.13 -0.32 3.07
N TYR A 64 5.04 -1.09 3.70
CA TYR A 64 4.70 -1.89 4.87
C TYR A 64 4.13 -1.05 6.01
N ILE A 65 4.80 0.08 6.34
CA ILE A 65 4.34 0.98 7.39
C ILE A 65 2.94 1.52 7.07
N GLN A 66 2.68 1.91 5.82
CA GLN A 66 1.37 2.44 5.46
C GLN A 66 0.25 1.39 5.60
N LEU A 67 0.46 0.15 5.14
CA LEU A 67 -0.51 -0.94 5.32
C LEU A 67 -0.75 -1.22 6.81
N ARG A 68 0.31 -1.30 7.61
CA ARG A 68 0.23 -1.49 9.06
C ARG A 68 -0.57 -0.36 9.73
N ASP A 69 -0.29 0.87 9.37
CA ASP A 69 -0.91 2.05 9.99
C ASP A 69 -2.39 2.17 9.59
N PHE A 70 -2.76 1.80 8.37
CA PHE A 70 -4.17 1.65 7.98
C PHE A 70 -4.86 0.56 8.80
N LYS A 71 -4.27 -0.64 8.95
CA LYS A 71 -4.82 -1.73 9.77
C LYS A 71 -5.04 -1.30 11.22
N ARG A 72 -4.12 -0.50 11.79
CA ARG A 72 -4.18 -0.02 13.18
C ARG A 72 -5.09 1.19 13.38
N GLY A 73 -5.46 1.89 12.30
CA GLY A 73 -6.17 3.16 12.37
C GLY A 73 -5.28 4.37 12.68
N ASP A 74 -3.95 4.19 12.73
CA ASP A 74 -2.97 5.28 12.89
C ASP A 74 -2.95 6.19 11.66
N ARG A 75 -3.26 5.63 10.47
CA ARG A 75 -3.57 6.34 9.24
C ARG A 75 -5.01 6.04 8.84
N LYS A 76 -5.83 7.08 8.74
CA LYS A 76 -7.27 6.94 8.42
C LYS A 76 -7.50 7.06 6.92
N ASN A 77 -8.30 6.17 6.37
CA ASN A 77 -8.85 6.23 5.02
C ASN A 77 -9.97 5.17 4.90
N GLU A 78 -11.16 5.58 4.51
CA GLU A 78 -12.36 4.74 4.49
C GLU A 78 -12.24 3.53 3.55
N ILE A 79 -11.41 3.62 2.51
CA ILE A 79 -11.18 2.54 1.55
C ILE A 79 -10.03 1.64 2.01
N MET A 80 -8.88 2.24 2.39
CA MET A 80 -7.68 1.46 2.68
C MET A 80 -7.72 0.74 4.03
N GLN A 81 -8.45 1.27 5.02
CA GLN A 81 -8.56 0.62 6.34
C GLN A 81 -9.20 -0.77 6.26
N PRO A 82 -10.40 -0.96 5.64
CA PRO A 82 -10.99 -2.29 5.53
C PRO A 82 -10.13 -3.24 4.68
N ILE A 83 -9.44 -2.76 3.65
CA ILE A 83 -8.52 -3.56 2.85
C ILE A 83 -7.33 -4.03 3.69
N ALA A 84 -6.66 -3.10 4.38
CA ALA A 84 -5.50 -3.43 5.20
C ALA A 84 -5.85 -4.31 6.42
N ALA A 85 -7.08 -4.22 6.92
CA ALA A 85 -7.55 -5.04 8.04
C ALA A 85 -7.53 -6.54 7.73
N THR A 86 -7.65 -6.93 6.46
CA THR A 86 -7.65 -8.33 6.02
C THR A 86 -6.26 -8.97 5.99
N PHE A 87 -5.18 -8.17 6.01
CA PHE A 87 -3.81 -8.66 5.87
C PHE A 87 -3.13 -8.93 7.22
N GLU A 88 -2.44 -10.04 7.31
CA GLU A 88 -1.51 -10.30 8.40
C GLU A 88 -0.15 -9.64 8.11
N LYS A 89 0.76 -9.66 9.10
CA LYS A 89 2.08 -9.02 8.98
C LYS A 89 2.85 -9.51 7.74
N ASP A 90 2.86 -10.82 7.54
CA ASP A 90 3.62 -11.44 6.43
C ASP A 90 3.00 -11.10 5.08
N ASP A 91 1.67 -10.98 4.99
CA ASP A 91 0.99 -10.49 3.80
C ASP A 91 1.40 -9.05 3.47
N MET A 92 1.39 -8.17 4.48
CA MET A 92 1.80 -6.76 4.28
C MET A 92 3.26 -6.64 3.83
N LEU A 93 4.15 -7.48 4.36
CA LEU A 93 5.55 -7.51 3.93
C LEU A 93 5.68 -7.99 2.49
N ALA A 94 4.99 -9.09 2.12
CA ALA A 94 5.01 -9.63 0.77
C ALA A 94 4.41 -8.65 -0.25
N ILE A 95 3.31 -7.98 0.09
CA ILE A 95 2.68 -6.94 -0.76
C ILE A 95 3.64 -5.75 -0.95
N ALA A 96 4.27 -5.29 0.12
CA ALA A 96 5.22 -4.19 0.06
C ALA A 96 6.43 -4.54 -0.83
N GLU A 97 6.97 -5.74 -0.67
CA GLU A 97 8.07 -6.27 -1.48
C GLU A 97 7.67 -6.38 -2.95
N TYR A 98 6.50 -6.95 -3.24
CA TYR A 98 5.99 -7.09 -4.61
C TYR A 98 5.92 -5.75 -5.34
N PHE A 99 5.32 -4.73 -4.72
CA PHE A 99 5.16 -3.42 -5.36
C PHE A 99 6.46 -2.63 -5.44
N SER A 100 7.38 -2.78 -4.49
CA SER A 100 8.66 -2.07 -4.52
C SER A 100 9.55 -2.47 -5.70
N HIS A 101 9.42 -3.71 -6.20
CA HIS A 101 10.16 -4.20 -7.35
C HIS A 101 9.51 -3.85 -8.71
N LYS A 102 8.32 -3.27 -8.71
CA LYS A 102 7.71 -2.81 -9.96
C LYS A 102 8.38 -1.52 -10.44
N PRO A 103 8.45 -1.28 -11.75
CA PRO A 103 8.96 -0.01 -12.27
C PRO A 103 8.06 1.15 -11.85
N TRP A 104 8.65 2.28 -11.46
CA TRP A 104 7.88 3.50 -11.23
C TRP A 104 7.23 3.97 -12.54
N PRO A 105 5.90 4.18 -12.59
CA PRO A 105 5.24 4.58 -13.81
C PRO A 105 5.48 6.06 -14.14
N ASP A 106 5.54 6.40 -15.40
CA ASP A 106 5.44 7.77 -15.86
C ASP A 106 3.95 8.16 -15.96
N LEU A 107 3.54 9.11 -15.13
CA LEU A 107 2.17 9.65 -15.14
C LEU A 107 1.95 10.71 -16.23
N GLY A 108 2.99 11.09 -17.00
CA GLY A 108 2.90 12.13 -18.04
C GLY A 108 2.60 13.52 -17.48
N GLN A 109 2.92 13.77 -16.20
CA GLN A 109 2.68 15.07 -15.57
C GLN A 109 3.66 16.11 -16.13
N PRO A 110 3.19 17.33 -16.46
CA PRO A 110 4.07 18.36 -17.01
C PRO A 110 5.06 18.86 -15.95
N ARG A 111 6.23 19.25 -16.38
CA ARG A 111 7.17 19.99 -15.52
C ARG A 111 6.54 21.29 -15.05
N SER A 112 6.86 21.69 -13.84
CA SER A 112 6.38 22.96 -13.28
C SER A 112 6.87 24.17 -14.10
N PRO A 113 6.03 25.18 -14.29
CA PRO A 113 6.47 26.51 -14.73
C PRO A 113 7.62 27.02 -13.85
N LYS A 114 8.45 27.90 -14.42
CA LYS A 114 9.69 28.35 -13.76
C LYS A 114 9.43 29.04 -12.42
N ASP A 115 8.43 29.90 -12.36
CA ASP A 115 8.02 30.62 -11.14
C ASP A 115 7.54 29.68 -10.02
N ILE A 116 6.78 28.65 -10.39
CA ILE A 116 6.33 27.60 -9.45
C ILE A 116 7.52 26.75 -8.97
N ALA A 117 8.44 26.39 -9.88
CA ALA A 117 9.62 25.63 -9.52
C ALA A 117 10.54 26.43 -8.58
N GLU A 118 10.77 27.72 -8.83
CA GLU A 118 11.57 28.61 -7.97
C GLU A 118 10.93 28.74 -6.57
N ARG A 119 9.61 28.91 -6.51
CA ARG A 119 8.87 28.93 -5.24
C ARG A 119 9.01 27.59 -4.48
N ALA A 120 8.80 26.47 -5.17
CA ALA A 120 8.93 25.16 -4.59
C ALA A 120 10.33 24.88 -4.04
N LEU A 121 11.39 25.25 -4.76
CA LEU A 121 12.78 25.11 -4.32
C LEU A 121 13.09 26.01 -3.11
N THR A 122 12.53 27.20 -3.05
CA THR A 122 12.66 28.08 -1.88
C THR A 122 11.99 27.46 -0.66
N ALA A 123 10.79 26.93 -0.83
CA ALA A 123 10.05 26.24 0.22
C ALA A 123 10.76 24.96 0.68
N GLU A 124 11.27 24.15 -0.27
CA GLU A 124 12.06 22.96 0.00
C GLU A 124 13.27 23.28 0.88
N HIS A 125 14.03 24.31 0.50
CA HIS A 125 15.20 24.74 1.25
C HIS A 125 14.85 25.21 2.69
N SER A 126 13.72 25.90 2.85
CA SER A 126 13.23 26.34 4.15
C SER A 126 12.77 25.20 5.04
N VAL A 127 12.07 24.21 4.47
CA VAL A 127 11.49 23.06 5.19
C VAL A 127 12.51 21.93 5.38
N GLY A 128 13.46 21.78 4.46
CA GLY A 128 14.52 20.77 4.51
C GLY A 128 14.05 19.37 4.06
N CYS A 129 13.18 19.30 3.07
CA CYS A 129 12.58 18.03 2.60
C CYS A 129 13.63 17.01 2.15
N THR A 130 14.68 17.47 1.44
CA THR A 130 15.78 16.63 0.94
C THR A 130 16.62 16.01 2.03
N GLY A 131 16.59 16.52 3.25
CA GLY A 131 17.27 15.91 4.41
C GLY A 131 16.81 14.47 4.70
N CYS A 132 15.54 14.14 4.37
CA CYS A 132 14.98 12.80 4.53
C CYS A 132 14.64 12.15 3.18
N HIS A 133 14.00 12.91 2.26
CA HIS A 133 13.56 12.38 0.98
C HIS A 133 14.66 12.28 -0.07
N LEU A 134 15.90 12.69 0.28
CA LEU A 134 17.10 12.76 -0.55
C LEU A 134 16.99 13.78 -1.70
N ASP A 135 18.12 14.13 -2.29
CA ASP A 135 18.29 15.24 -3.23
C ASP A 135 17.50 15.11 -4.56
N ARG A 136 17.09 13.90 -4.94
CA ARG A 136 16.20 13.65 -6.08
C ARG A 136 14.79 13.24 -5.67
N PHE A 137 14.43 13.41 -4.41
CA PHE A 137 13.16 13.00 -3.82
C PHE A 137 12.81 11.52 -4.09
N GLN A 138 13.82 10.67 -4.24
CA GLN A 138 13.67 9.23 -4.47
C GLN A 138 13.32 8.46 -3.19
N GLY A 139 13.59 9.04 -2.02
CA GLY A 139 13.41 8.39 -0.73
C GLY A 139 14.33 7.18 -0.52
N ASP A 140 14.28 6.60 0.68
CA ASP A 140 14.98 5.36 1.04
C ASP A 140 14.34 4.70 2.27
N GLY A 141 14.38 3.39 2.34
CA GLY A 141 13.92 2.60 3.48
C GLY A 141 12.45 2.85 3.85
N THR A 142 12.22 3.63 4.89
CA THR A 142 10.87 4.02 5.35
C THR A 142 10.44 5.41 4.89
N VAL A 143 11.31 6.15 4.23
CA VAL A 143 11.02 7.47 3.67
C VAL A 143 10.60 7.32 2.22
N PRO A 144 9.40 7.81 1.83
CA PRO A 144 8.86 7.53 0.51
C PRO A 144 9.55 8.34 -0.60
N ARG A 145 9.54 7.77 -1.81
CA ARG A 145 9.74 8.50 -3.05
C ARG A 145 8.59 9.48 -3.25
N LEU A 146 8.91 10.72 -3.58
CA LEU A 146 7.98 11.80 -3.91
C LEU A 146 8.05 12.17 -5.40
N ALA A 147 9.24 12.08 -6.01
CA ALA A 147 9.47 12.44 -7.40
C ALA A 147 8.56 11.63 -8.35
N GLY A 148 7.78 12.34 -9.17
CA GLY A 148 6.84 11.75 -10.12
C GLY A 148 5.55 11.19 -9.52
N GLN A 149 5.30 11.39 -8.22
CA GLN A 149 4.04 11.02 -7.59
C GLN A 149 2.88 11.91 -8.07
N GLY A 150 1.63 11.43 -7.97
CA GLY A 150 0.46 12.19 -8.37
C GLY A 150 0.36 13.54 -7.66
N ARG A 151 0.24 14.63 -8.43
CA ARG A 151 0.19 16.01 -7.89
C ARG A 151 -0.91 16.19 -6.85
N ASP A 152 -2.12 15.77 -7.18
CA ASP A 152 -3.29 15.99 -6.33
C ASP A 152 -3.19 15.15 -5.04
N TYR A 153 -2.64 13.92 -5.14
CA TYR A 153 -2.31 13.10 -3.97
C TYR A 153 -1.24 13.76 -3.09
N LEU A 154 -0.17 14.31 -3.68
CA LEU A 154 0.88 15.01 -2.92
C LEU A 154 0.31 16.23 -2.19
N ALA A 155 -0.47 17.09 -2.90
CA ALA A 155 -1.08 18.27 -2.33
C ALA A 155 -1.98 17.91 -1.14
N GLN A 156 -2.91 16.98 -1.33
CA GLN A 156 -3.82 16.55 -0.27
C GLN A 156 -3.05 15.93 0.90
N THR A 157 -2.05 15.10 0.63
CA THR A 157 -1.25 14.45 1.69
C THR A 157 -0.51 15.47 2.56
N MET A 158 0.05 16.53 1.96
CA MET A 158 0.71 17.61 2.71
C MET A 158 -0.29 18.40 3.55
N ILE A 159 -1.48 18.69 3.04
CA ILE A 159 -2.58 19.32 3.80
C ILE A 159 -3.05 18.40 4.94
N ASP A 160 -3.18 17.10 4.68
CA ASP A 160 -3.58 16.13 5.71
C ASP A 160 -2.57 16.06 6.86
N PHE A 161 -1.28 16.11 6.58
CA PHE A 161 -0.25 16.22 7.62
C PHE A 161 -0.34 17.55 8.36
N ARG A 162 -0.51 18.68 7.64
CA ARG A 162 -0.66 20.01 8.22
C ARG A 162 -1.84 20.11 9.19
N THR A 163 -2.98 19.54 8.81
CA THR A 163 -4.20 19.53 9.63
C THR A 163 -4.24 18.40 10.65
N ARG A 164 -3.23 17.53 10.65
CA ARG A 164 -3.18 16.29 11.46
C ARG A 164 -4.31 15.29 11.15
N ALA A 165 -5.03 15.45 10.04
CA ALA A 165 -5.93 14.43 9.51
C ALA A 165 -5.16 13.14 9.19
N ARG A 166 -3.90 13.29 8.75
CA ARG A 166 -2.90 12.24 8.69
C ARG A 166 -1.85 12.47 9.78
N GLY A 167 -1.91 11.67 10.85
CA GLY A 167 -1.05 11.83 12.03
C GLY A 167 -0.01 10.74 12.23
N ASN A 168 0.10 9.78 11.31
CA ASN A 168 0.98 8.63 11.46
C ASN A 168 2.49 8.93 11.30
N ASN A 169 2.86 10.18 11.07
CA ASN A 169 4.23 10.68 11.13
C ASN A 169 4.23 12.12 11.71
N PRO A 170 4.47 12.28 13.03
CA PRO A 170 4.46 13.59 13.68
C PRO A 170 5.47 14.56 13.09
N GLY A 171 6.68 14.09 12.70
CA GLY A 171 7.70 14.95 12.09
C GLY A 171 7.21 15.57 10.78
N MET A 172 6.53 14.80 9.92
CA MET A 172 5.91 15.35 8.72
C MET A 172 4.80 16.36 9.05
N SER A 173 4.01 16.11 10.11
CA SER A 173 2.99 17.07 10.53
C SER A 173 3.59 18.40 10.97
N ASP A 174 4.64 18.37 11.76
CA ASP A 174 5.29 19.59 12.26
C ASP A 174 5.92 20.41 11.11
N LEU A 175 6.57 19.74 10.15
CA LEU A 175 7.10 20.39 8.95
C LEU A 175 5.98 21.03 8.09
N MET A 176 4.87 20.32 7.88
CA MET A 176 3.77 20.83 7.07
C MET A 176 3.00 21.97 7.76
N ILE A 177 2.94 22.00 9.09
CA ILE A 177 2.37 23.10 9.87
C ILE A 177 3.24 24.37 9.72
N ALA A 178 4.56 24.22 9.69
CA ALA A 178 5.50 25.33 9.57
C ALA A 178 5.51 25.95 8.15
N ALA A 179 5.25 25.17 7.11
CA ALA A 179 5.26 25.64 5.73
C ALA A 179 4.00 26.46 5.40
N PRO A 180 4.08 27.59 4.64
CA PRO A 180 2.91 28.28 4.10
C PRO A 180 2.10 27.36 3.16
N GLU A 181 0.78 27.47 3.18
CA GLU A 181 -0.10 26.55 2.41
C GLU A 181 0.11 26.65 0.89
N ASP A 182 0.28 27.87 0.38
CA ASP A 182 0.58 28.11 -1.03
C ASP A 182 1.91 27.47 -1.47
N ASP A 183 2.88 27.30 -0.56
CA ASP A 183 4.15 26.65 -0.84
C ASP A 183 3.97 25.14 -0.95
N LEU A 184 3.03 24.55 -0.19
CA LEU A 184 2.68 23.14 -0.32
C LEU A 184 2.11 22.82 -1.69
N ALA A 185 1.27 23.69 -2.25
CA ALA A 185 0.75 23.54 -3.61
C ALA A 185 1.87 23.61 -4.67
N ALA A 186 2.81 24.55 -4.52
CA ALA A 186 3.96 24.67 -5.42
C ALA A 186 4.88 23.43 -5.31
N LEU A 187 5.14 22.95 -4.11
CA LEU A 187 5.90 21.71 -3.86
C LEU A 187 5.23 20.51 -4.52
N ALA A 188 3.91 20.34 -4.36
CA ALA A 188 3.17 19.24 -4.98
C ALA A 188 3.32 19.24 -6.50
N GLN A 189 3.18 20.42 -7.13
CA GLN A 189 3.32 20.55 -8.57
C GLN A 189 4.75 20.29 -9.05
N TYR A 190 5.74 20.78 -8.32
CA TYR A 190 7.16 20.59 -8.64
C TYR A 190 7.54 19.10 -8.55
N LEU A 191 7.24 18.45 -7.44
CA LEU A 191 7.56 17.04 -7.19
C LEU A 191 6.89 16.10 -8.21
N ALA A 192 5.68 16.42 -8.63
CA ALA A 192 4.94 15.65 -9.60
C ALA A 192 5.57 15.69 -11.01
N GLY A 193 6.24 16.77 -11.36
CA GLY A 193 6.89 16.98 -12.66
C GLY A 193 8.36 16.53 -12.75
N LEU A 194 8.91 15.85 -11.70
CA LEU A 194 10.29 15.37 -11.65
C LEU A 194 10.52 14.03 -12.36
#